data_f0c3d64a87eac5d63974e9400f61cece
#
_entry.id   f0c3d64a87eac5d63974e9400f61cece
#
_cell.length_a   1.000
_cell.length_b   1.000
_cell.length_c   1.000
_cell.angle_alpha   90.00
_cell.angle_beta   90.00
_cell.angle_gamma   90.00
#
_symmetry.space_group_name_H-M   'P 1'
#
loop_
_entity.id
_entity.type
_entity.pdbx_description
1 polymer ?
#
loop_
_entity_poly.entity_id
_entity_poly.type
_entity_poly.pdbx_seq_one_letter_code
_entity_poly.pdbx_strand_id
1 'polypeptide(L)'
;MSHRRRPHAPGPPPPPEEGGGDSSPQSPRIRPWPERRVLALALAFRAVNALLVRTYFNPDEHWQCLEVAHRVGRYGHLTWEWKRGLRGYLHPLIFAALYKFLAFLHLDTPWFMVMAPRLLQSVFAAFGDLYLYKLSKLIFNEDVAQWTLFSQLVNWFMFFCITRTLSNSLETVLTVAGLYYWFIAIESSKGISVISKQKAASYQSAHSRKVALLIAALACAIRPTSAITWLYVGLLDFIYIKSKCRFLFLEVIPIGAIVLAATTFLDWWMYGSRVIVPLNFLKFNLFSSGGDYYGTHVFHWYFTQGFPSMIWTFLPLSVFGVIKSREWRLSGLIAWVLGVYSILGHKEFRFVLPVLTLALMFSGYFLAAISQFKGKNLHGKRQFSRLQLSVILLIITNVPMALYMSLFHQRGTEDVMFYLSKEAHNGRVKGVLFLMPCHSTPYYSTLHSSLPMRFLDCTPSDNKGTLDESDRFLMNPLDFVGEVFGNLSSFSHIVLFESEERHVIQLLLRDSFQEVRRFFHSHFKIDRDLQSSVVVYTRRDVL
;
A
#
# COMPACT_ATOMS: atom_id res chain seq x y z
N MET A 1 57.01 37.49 83.86
CA MET A 1 57.32 37.82 82.48
C MET A 1 56.10 37.45 81.64
N SER A 2 55.42 38.46 81.15
CA SER A 2 54.11 38.40 80.50
C SER A 2 54.31 38.43 79.00
N HIS A 3 53.88 37.35 78.30
CA HIS A 3 53.86 37.35 76.82
C HIS A 3 52.45 37.78 76.37
N ARG A 4 52.35 38.97 75.81
CA ARG A 4 51.20 39.51 75.07
C ARG A 4 51.08 38.81 73.70
N ARG A 5 49.95 38.14 73.47
CA ARG A 5 49.56 37.67 72.10
C ARG A 5 49.02 38.86 71.32
N ARG A 6 49.49 39.08 70.08
CA ARG A 6 48.93 40.02 69.12
C ARG A 6 47.67 39.46 68.49
N PRO A 7 46.66 40.22 68.16
CA PRO A 7 45.48 39.75 67.42
C PRO A 7 45.81 39.52 65.92
N HIS A 8 45.33 38.47 65.38
CA HIS A 8 45.39 38.19 63.92
C HIS A 8 44.45 39.16 63.19
N ALA A 9 44.97 39.71 62.05
CA ALA A 9 44.20 40.52 61.13
C ALA A 9 43.23 39.60 60.32
N PRO A 10 42.02 40.05 59.97
CA PRO A 10 41.08 39.26 59.12
C PRO A 10 41.63 39.13 57.71
N GLY A 11 41.56 37.92 57.18
CA GLY A 11 41.93 37.58 55.80
C GLY A 11 40.99 38.23 54.78
N PRO A 12 41.42 38.37 53.53
CA PRO A 12 40.60 39.00 52.48
C PRO A 12 39.32 38.17 52.21
N PRO A 13 38.22 38.83 51.82
CA PRO A 13 36.97 38.15 51.48
C PRO A 13 37.15 37.24 50.26
N PRO A 14 36.43 36.11 50.18
CA PRO A 14 36.46 35.23 49.01
C PRO A 14 35.96 35.97 47.76
N PRO A 15 36.47 35.63 46.56
CA PRO A 15 36.02 36.25 45.32
C PRO A 15 34.53 35.92 45.11
N PRO A 16 33.75 36.82 44.46
CA PRO A 16 32.35 36.56 44.16
C PRO A 16 32.21 35.32 43.25
N GLU A 17 31.34 34.38 43.65
CA GLU A 17 30.94 33.27 42.80
C GLU A 17 30.31 33.85 41.52
N GLU A 18 30.99 33.73 40.39
CA GLU A 18 30.41 33.93 39.07
C GLU A 18 29.31 32.89 38.87
N GLY A 19 28.08 33.26 39.21
CA GLY A 19 26.87 32.57 38.80
C GLY A 19 26.70 32.63 37.29
N GLY A 20 27.56 31.92 36.57
CA GLY A 20 27.44 31.64 35.15
C GLY A 20 26.29 30.65 34.90
N GLY A 21 25.07 31.13 35.07
CA GLY A 21 23.90 30.47 34.51
C GLY A 21 23.99 30.54 33.00
N ASP A 22 24.55 29.50 32.37
CA ASP A 22 24.50 29.28 30.93
C ASP A 22 23.04 28.99 30.54
N SER A 23 22.23 30.06 30.48
CA SER A 23 20.89 30.04 29.89
C SER A 23 21.04 30.16 28.38
N SER A 24 21.60 29.09 27.77
CA SER A 24 21.39 28.88 26.36
C SER A 24 19.88 28.79 26.12
N PRO A 25 19.29 29.59 25.21
CA PRO A 25 17.86 29.56 24.94
C PRO A 25 17.49 28.15 24.44
N GLN A 26 16.88 27.36 25.33
CA GLN A 26 16.28 26.07 24.95
C GLN A 26 15.28 26.37 23.83
N SER A 27 15.58 25.90 22.61
CA SER A 27 14.62 25.91 21.53
C SER A 27 13.30 25.34 22.06
N PRO A 28 12.13 25.89 21.69
CA PRO A 28 10.84 25.38 22.14
C PRO A 28 10.73 23.92 21.75
N ARG A 29 10.91 23.03 22.73
CA ARG A 29 10.70 21.59 22.53
C ARG A 29 9.22 21.41 22.21
N ILE A 30 8.93 20.95 21.01
CA ILE A 30 7.57 20.59 20.60
C ILE A 30 7.09 19.52 21.59
N ARG A 31 5.91 19.75 22.20
CA ARG A 31 5.34 18.78 23.16
C ARG A 31 5.09 17.44 22.44
N PRO A 32 5.50 16.32 23.05
CA PRO A 32 5.26 15.01 22.46
C PRO A 32 3.76 14.76 22.31
N TRP A 33 3.36 14.24 21.16
CA TRP A 33 1.98 13.86 20.95
C TRP A 33 1.71 12.50 21.60
N PRO A 34 0.67 12.35 22.41
CA PRO A 34 0.30 11.04 22.93
C PRO A 34 -0.12 10.12 21.76
N GLU A 35 0.28 8.86 21.83
CA GLU A 35 -0.01 7.87 20.76
C GLU A 35 -1.50 7.82 20.41
N ARG A 36 -2.39 7.95 21.40
CA ARG A 36 -3.84 8.02 21.20
C ARG A 36 -4.27 9.17 20.30
N ARG A 37 -3.63 10.33 20.41
CA ARG A 37 -3.90 11.48 19.55
C ARG A 37 -3.44 11.22 18.12
N VAL A 38 -2.26 10.64 17.95
CA VAL A 38 -1.73 10.26 16.62
C VAL A 38 -2.67 9.25 15.95
N LEU A 39 -3.09 8.21 16.68
CA LEU A 39 -4.02 7.20 16.16
C LEU A 39 -5.38 7.83 15.79
N ALA A 40 -5.94 8.68 16.64
CA ALA A 40 -7.23 9.33 16.37
C ALA A 40 -7.17 10.21 15.11
N LEU A 41 -6.09 10.99 14.93
CA LEU A 41 -5.86 11.79 13.73
C LEU A 41 -5.69 10.91 12.48
N ALA A 42 -4.91 9.84 12.59
CA ALA A 42 -4.71 8.90 11.49
C ALA A 42 -6.02 8.20 11.10
N LEU A 43 -6.81 7.72 12.07
CA LEU A 43 -8.11 7.09 11.81
C LEU A 43 -9.07 8.07 11.12
N ALA A 44 -9.22 9.29 11.64
CA ALA A 44 -10.07 10.30 11.03
C ALA A 44 -9.63 10.63 9.59
N PHE A 45 -8.34 10.87 9.38
CA PHE A 45 -7.79 11.17 8.07
C PHE A 45 -7.96 10.00 7.09
N ARG A 46 -7.63 8.76 7.50
CA ARG A 46 -7.73 7.58 6.62
C ARG A 46 -9.16 7.17 6.33
N ALA A 47 -10.11 7.40 7.26
CA ALA A 47 -11.54 7.21 6.98
C ALA A 47 -12.03 8.18 5.89
N VAL A 48 -11.69 9.47 5.99
CA VAL A 48 -11.99 10.45 4.92
C VAL A 48 -11.30 10.06 3.62
N ASN A 49 -10.03 9.67 3.67
CA ASN A 49 -9.29 9.18 2.50
C ASN A 49 -10.00 8.00 1.82
N ALA A 50 -10.43 6.98 2.58
CA ALA A 50 -11.14 5.82 2.04
C ALA A 50 -12.47 6.19 1.35
N LEU A 51 -13.20 7.17 1.89
CA LEU A 51 -14.46 7.66 1.31
C LEU A 51 -14.25 8.48 0.04
N LEU A 52 -13.09 9.13 -0.11
CA LEU A 52 -12.73 9.92 -1.29
C LEU A 52 -12.18 9.08 -2.44
N VAL A 53 -11.65 7.87 -2.18
CA VAL A 53 -11.16 6.98 -3.24
C VAL A 53 -12.34 6.35 -3.97
N ARG A 54 -12.60 6.82 -5.22
CA ARG A 54 -13.71 6.39 -6.08
C ARG A 54 -13.26 6.00 -7.49
N THR A 55 -12.01 5.66 -7.65
CA THR A 55 -11.40 5.38 -8.93
C THR A 55 -10.82 3.98 -8.94
N TYR A 56 -10.75 3.39 -10.11
CA TYR A 56 -10.08 2.12 -10.33
C TYR A 56 -8.57 2.35 -10.38
N PHE A 57 -7.79 1.46 -9.80
CA PHE A 57 -6.33 1.54 -9.89
C PHE A 57 -5.72 0.26 -10.45
N ASN A 58 -6.08 -0.86 -9.87
CA ASN A 58 -5.45 -2.12 -10.22
C ASN A 58 -6.45 -3.28 -10.05
N PRO A 59 -6.46 -4.25 -10.97
CA PRO A 59 -7.33 -5.42 -10.87
C PRO A 59 -7.26 -6.17 -9.54
N ASP A 60 -6.09 -6.27 -8.93
CA ASP A 60 -5.89 -7.03 -7.68
C ASP A 60 -6.74 -6.50 -6.51
N GLU A 61 -7.10 -5.20 -6.50
CA GLU A 61 -8.01 -4.64 -5.49
C GLU A 61 -9.35 -5.37 -5.49
N HIS A 62 -9.88 -5.63 -6.67
CA HIS A 62 -11.20 -6.24 -6.84
C HIS A 62 -11.08 -7.75 -7.05
N TRP A 63 -10.38 -8.19 -8.08
CA TRP A 63 -10.39 -9.57 -8.56
C TRP A 63 -9.58 -10.54 -7.69
N GLN A 64 -8.52 -10.07 -7.03
CA GLN A 64 -7.71 -10.90 -6.15
C GLN A 64 -8.11 -10.78 -4.67
N CYS A 65 -9.00 -9.86 -4.33
CA CYS A 65 -9.44 -9.61 -2.96
C CYS A 65 -10.96 -9.65 -2.82
N LEU A 66 -11.67 -8.60 -3.28
CA LEU A 66 -13.09 -8.41 -3.00
C LEU A 66 -13.98 -9.43 -3.70
N GLU A 67 -13.67 -9.80 -4.93
CA GLU A 67 -14.41 -10.81 -5.68
C GLU A 67 -14.30 -12.19 -5.02
N VAL A 68 -13.10 -12.55 -4.57
CA VAL A 68 -12.87 -13.79 -3.82
C VAL A 68 -13.57 -13.76 -2.46
N ALA A 69 -13.51 -12.64 -1.75
CA ALA A 69 -14.22 -12.45 -0.49
C ALA A 69 -15.73 -12.60 -0.66
N HIS A 70 -16.29 -12.01 -1.73
CA HIS A 70 -17.72 -12.11 -2.07
C HIS A 70 -18.10 -13.55 -2.41
N ARG A 71 -17.27 -14.26 -3.19
CA ARG A 71 -17.49 -15.67 -3.53
C ARG A 71 -17.51 -16.58 -2.30
N VAL A 72 -16.61 -16.37 -1.34
CA VAL A 72 -16.59 -17.16 -0.08
C VAL A 72 -17.91 -17.01 0.70
N GLY A 73 -18.51 -15.83 0.65
CA GLY A 73 -19.76 -15.56 1.34
C GLY A 73 -21.04 -15.93 0.56
N ARG A 74 -21.00 -15.87 -0.78
CA ARG A 74 -22.18 -15.97 -1.65
C ARG A 74 -21.88 -16.62 -3.01
N TYR A 75 -21.49 -15.81 -4.00
CA TYR A 75 -21.15 -16.17 -5.38
C TYR A 75 -20.09 -15.19 -5.88
N GLY A 76 -19.40 -15.54 -6.96
CA GLY A 76 -18.36 -14.72 -7.54
C GLY A 76 -17.50 -15.49 -8.52
N HIS A 77 -16.56 -14.80 -9.14
CA HIS A 77 -15.64 -15.37 -10.10
C HIS A 77 -14.25 -15.56 -9.49
N LEU A 78 -13.57 -16.64 -9.85
CA LEU A 78 -12.14 -16.84 -9.55
C LEU A 78 -11.34 -16.75 -10.84
N THR A 79 -10.35 -15.88 -10.86
CA THR A 79 -9.44 -15.74 -11.99
C THR A 79 -8.59 -17.00 -12.19
N TRP A 80 -7.94 -17.11 -13.32
CA TRP A 80 -7.06 -18.22 -13.64
C TRP A 80 -5.94 -18.44 -12.61
N GLU A 81 -5.46 -17.39 -11.96
CA GLU A 81 -4.43 -17.48 -10.91
C GLU A 81 -4.92 -18.29 -9.70
N TRP A 82 -6.18 -18.13 -9.32
CA TRP A 82 -6.80 -18.95 -8.28
C TRP A 82 -6.94 -20.40 -8.71
N LYS A 83 -7.36 -20.65 -9.97
CA LYS A 83 -7.46 -22.01 -10.52
C LYS A 83 -6.10 -22.72 -10.54
N ARG A 84 -5.00 -21.99 -10.73
CA ARG A 84 -3.62 -22.51 -10.69
C ARG A 84 -3.01 -22.52 -9.28
N GLY A 85 -3.73 -22.10 -8.23
CA GLY A 85 -3.24 -22.09 -6.86
C GLY A 85 -2.07 -21.14 -6.61
N LEU A 86 -2.08 -19.96 -7.26
CA LEU A 86 -1.03 -18.93 -7.15
C LEU A 86 -1.31 -17.90 -6.07
N ARG A 87 -2.52 -17.86 -5.51
CA ARG A 87 -2.99 -16.85 -4.55
C ARG A 87 -3.47 -17.51 -3.25
N GLY A 88 -3.15 -16.91 -2.10
CA GLY A 88 -3.56 -17.40 -0.77
C GLY A 88 -4.84 -16.74 -0.27
N TYR A 89 -5.65 -17.52 0.45
CA TYR A 89 -6.95 -17.06 0.97
C TYR A 89 -6.85 -16.16 2.20
N LEU A 90 -5.69 -16.09 2.88
CA LEU A 90 -5.55 -15.35 4.13
C LEU A 90 -6.02 -13.88 4.00
N HIS A 91 -5.61 -13.17 2.95
CA HIS A 91 -5.98 -11.78 2.72
C HIS A 91 -7.46 -11.60 2.36
N PRO A 92 -8.05 -12.30 1.37
CA PRO A 92 -9.47 -12.19 1.05
C PRO A 92 -10.40 -12.57 2.20
N LEU A 93 -10.01 -13.53 3.06
CA LEU A 93 -10.85 -13.96 4.18
C LEU A 93 -11.08 -12.86 5.23
N ILE A 94 -10.19 -11.88 5.36
CA ILE A 94 -10.40 -10.70 6.21
C ILE A 94 -11.66 -9.95 5.75
N PHE A 95 -11.81 -9.75 4.44
CA PHE A 95 -12.94 -9.05 3.84
C PHE A 95 -14.18 -9.96 3.70
N ALA A 96 -13.98 -11.26 3.54
CA ALA A 96 -15.09 -12.22 3.58
C ALA A 96 -15.77 -12.25 4.96
N ALA A 97 -15.00 -12.18 6.03
CA ALA A 97 -15.53 -12.05 7.40
C ALA A 97 -16.33 -10.74 7.56
N LEU A 98 -15.84 -9.62 7.01
CA LEU A 98 -16.58 -8.36 6.99
C LEU A 98 -17.90 -8.50 6.21
N TYR A 99 -17.89 -9.10 5.02
CA TYR A 99 -19.09 -9.31 4.22
C TYR A 99 -20.13 -10.18 4.94
N LYS A 100 -19.70 -11.24 5.62
CA LYS A 100 -20.60 -12.06 6.46
C LYS A 100 -21.17 -11.26 7.63
N PHE A 101 -20.36 -10.41 8.25
CA PHE A 101 -20.83 -9.53 9.32
C PHE A 101 -21.86 -8.51 8.82
N LEU A 102 -21.64 -7.89 7.67
CA LEU A 102 -22.63 -6.99 7.04
C LEU A 102 -23.93 -7.72 6.70
N ALA A 103 -23.84 -8.93 6.15
CA ALA A 103 -25.01 -9.75 5.85
C ALA A 103 -25.78 -10.13 7.12
N PHE A 104 -25.08 -10.46 8.22
CA PHE A 104 -25.72 -10.73 9.51
C PHE A 104 -26.49 -9.52 10.05
N LEU A 105 -25.99 -8.30 9.82
CA LEU A 105 -26.66 -7.06 10.21
C LEU A 105 -27.68 -6.56 9.18
N HIS A 106 -27.92 -7.28 8.07
CA HIS A 106 -28.75 -6.85 6.95
C HIS A 106 -28.30 -5.52 6.32
N LEU A 107 -26.98 -5.23 6.37
CA LEU A 107 -26.35 -4.04 5.81
C LEU A 107 -25.58 -4.33 4.51
N ASP A 108 -25.80 -5.50 3.90
CA ASP A 108 -25.12 -5.95 2.68
C ASP A 108 -25.68 -5.31 1.39
N THR A 109 -25.93 -4.02 1.45
CA THR A 109 -26.33 -3.23 0.27
C THR A 109 -25.12 -2.98 -0.65
N PRO A 110 -25.31 -2.74 -1.96
CA PRO A 110 -24.20 -2.50 -2.91
C PRO A 110 -23.24 -1.41 -2.45
N TRP A 111 -23.74 -0.36 -1.81
CA TRP A 111 -22.90 0.72 -1.30
C TRP A 111 -21.99 0.26 -0.15
N PHE A 112 -22.53 -0.47 0.83
CA PHE A 112 -21.74 -0.99 1.94
C PHE A 112 -20.74 -2.06 1.49
N MET A 113 -21.11 -2.89 0.50
CA MET A 113 -20.20 -3.92 -0.04
C MET A 113 -18.96 -3.32 -0.69
N VAL A 114 -19.02 -2.10 -1.20
CA VAL A 114 -17.87 -1.39 -1.78
C VAL A 114 -17.12 -0.56 -0.73
N MET A 115 -17.84 0.18 0.12
CA MET A 115 -17.22 1.15 1.04
C MET A 115 -16.67 0.52 2.32
N ALA A 116 -17.35 -0.48 2.89
CA ALA A 116 -16.91 -1.08 4.14
C ALA A 116 -15.52 -1.75 4.05
N PRO A 117 -15.15 -2.48 2.98
CA PRO A 117 -13.79 -2.99 2.83
C PRO A 117 -12.71 -1.90 2.82
N ARG A 118 -12.95 -0.78 2.12
CA ARG A 118 -12.04 0.37 2.09
C ARG A 118 -11.92 1.03 3.46
N LEU A 119 -13.03 1.13 4.21
CA LEU A 119 -13.03 1.62 5.59
C LEU A 119 -12.26 0.67 6.54
N LEU A 120 -12.43 -0.64 6.40
CA LEU A 120 -11.63 -1.61 7.16
C LEU A 120 -10.14 -1.47 6.84
N GLN A 121 -9.79 -1.37 5.55
CA GLN A 121 -8.41 -1.15 5.15
C GLN A 121 -7.86 0.19 5.66
N SER A 122 -8.70 1.22 5.79
CA SER A 122 -8.30 2.52 6.37
C SER A 122 -7.92 2.41 7.84
N VAL A 123 -8.53 1.49 8.59
CA VAL A 123 -8.13 1.19 9.97
C VAL A 123 -6.73 0.59 10.01
N PHE A 124 -6.44 -0.39 9.14
CA PHE A 124 -5.08 -0.94 9.02
C PHE A 124 -4.08 0.15 8.62
N ALA A 125 -4.42 1.00 7.65
CA ALA A 125 -3.58 2.12 7.23
C ALA A 125 -3.27 3.09 8.38
N ALA A 126 -4.25 3.41 9.22
CA ALA A 126 -4.05 4.27 10.41
C ALA A 126 -3.11 3.64 11.45
N PHE A 127 -3.18 2.31 11.64
CA PHE A 127 -2.18 1.61 12.45
C PHE A 127 -0.79 1.66 11.79
N GLY A 128 -0.69 1.55 10.47
CA GLY A 128 0.56 1.74 9.73
C GLY A 128 1.16 3.12 9.97
N ASP A 129 0.36 4.18 9.90
CA ASP A 129 0.77 5.56 10.18
C ASP A 129 1.25 5.73 11.63
N LEU A 130 0.55 5.11 12.60
CA LEU A 130 0.97 5.11 14.01
C LEU A 130 2.32 4.41 14.18
N TYR A 131 2.50 3.23 13.59
CA TYR A 131 3.76 2.49 13.71
C TYR A 131 4.90 3.19 12.98
N LEU A 132 4.65 3.88 11.88
CA LEU A 132 5.64 4.72 11.20
C LEU A 132 6.07 5.90 12.08
N TYR A 133 5.11 6.56 12.74
CA TYR A 133 5.39 7.60 13.74
C TYR A 133 6.25 7.07 14.88
N LYS A 134 5.88 5.90 15.46
CA LYS A 134 6.64 5.26 16.55
C LYS A 134 8.04 4.85 16.10
N LEU A 135 8.17 4.29 14.91
CA LEU A 135 9.46 3.91 14.31
C LEU A 135 10.36 5.14 14.14
N SER A 136 9.81 6.20 13.56
CA SER A 136 10.53 7.46 13.35
C SER A 136 10.97 8.12 14.67
N LYS A 137 10.09 8.09 15.67
CA LYS A 137 10.40 8.58 17.04
C LYS A 137 11.49 7.75 17.71
N LEU A 138 11.47 6.43 17.54
CA LEU A 138 12.44 5.51 18.12
C LEU A 138 13.85 5.70 17.51
N ILE A 139 13.92 5.88 16.19
CA ILE A 139 15.21 5.99 15.47
C ILE A 139 15.80 7.40 15.61
N PHE A 140 14.96 8.41 15.58
CA PHE A 140 15.38 9.81 15.57
C PHE A 140 14.89 10.57 16.80
N ASN A 141 13.74 11.21 16.69
CA ASN A 141 13.12 11.97 17.79
C ASN A 141 11.65 12.32 17.47
N GLU A 142 11.00 13.03 18.39
CA GLU A 142 9.61 13.46 18.28
C GLU A 142 9.35 14.40 17.11
N ASP A 143 10.24 15.37 16.88
CA ASP A 143 10.08 16.36 15.81
C ASP A 143 10.10 15.67 14.43
N VAL A 144 11.03 14.74 14.24
CA VAL A 144 11.11 13.92 13.02
C VAL A 144 9.86 13.07 12.85
N ALA A 145 9.33 12.49 13.93
CA ALA A 145 8.13 11.66 13.87
C ALA A 145 6.90 12.45 13.40
N GLN A 146 6.73 13.68 13.87
CA GLN A 146 5.64 14.56 13.44
C GLN A 146 5.76 14.94 11.96
N TRP A 147 6.96 15.29 11.49
CA TRP A 147 7.20 15.58 10.08
C TRP A 147 7.11 14.35 9.18
N THR A 148 7.44 13.18 9.71
CA THR A 148 7.22 11.91 9.02
C THR A 148 5.73 11.64 8.82
N LEU A 149 4.92 11.81 9.87
CA LEU A 149 3.46 11.68 9.77
C LEU A 149 2.88 12.66 8.75
N PHE A 150 3.31 13.92 8.77
CA PHE A 150 2.92 14.92 7.76
C PHE A 150 3.28 14.43 6.34
N SER A 151 4.51 14.00 6.10
CA SER A 151 4.96 13.52 4.81
C SER A 151 4.14 12.32 4.31
N GLN A 152 3.85 11.38 5.20
CA GLN A 152 3.05 10.20 4.94
C GLN A 152 1.59 10.53 4.57
N LEU A 153 0.97 11.50 5.26
CA LEU A 153 -0.42 11.88 5.01
C LEU A 153 -0.58 12.76 3.77
N VAL A 154 0.40 13.61 3.47
CA VAL A 154 0.34 14.56 2.34
C VAL A 154 0.78 13.92 1.02
N ASN A 155 1.63 12.89 1.04
CA ASN A 155 2.08 12.26 -0.20
C ASN A 155 0.90 11.72 -1.03
N TRP A 156 0.84 12.12 -2.30
CA TRP A 156 -0.27 11.82 -3.19
C TRP A 156 -0.48 10.31 -3.41
N PHE A 157 0.61 9.55 -3.59
CA PHE A 157 0.49 8.11 -3.87
C PHE A 157 0.08 7.30 -2.63
N MET A 158 0.57 7.69 -1.45
CA MET A 158 0.10 7.11 -0.19
C MET A 158 -1.39 7.38 0.04
N PHE A 159 -1.87 8.60 -0.26
CA PHE A 159 -3.29 8.92 -0.21
C PHE A 159 -4.10 8.06 -1.21
N PHE A 160 -3.61 7.93 -2.44
CA PHE A 160 -4.28 7.19 -3.52
C PHE A 160 -4.34 5.69 -3.29
N CYS A 161 -3.32 5.08 -2.62
CA CYS A 161 -3.11 3.64 -2.64
C CYS A 161 -3.39 2.94 -1.29
N ILE A 162 -3.02 3.53 -0.14
CA ILE A 162 -2.93 2.79 1.13
C ILE A 162 -4.28 2.31 1.69
N THR A 163 -5.40 2.96 1.34
CA THR A 163 -6.74 2.58 1.78
C THR A 163 -7.46 1.62 0.82
N ARG A 164 -6.81 1.25 -0.30
CA ARG A 164 -7.33 0.24 -1.22
C ARG A 164 -7.11 -1.16 -0.66
N THR A 165 -8.01 -2.08 -0.97
CA THR A 165 -7.98 -3.48 -0.50
C THR A 165 -6.92 -4.33 -1.19
N LEU A 166 -5.78 -3.72 -1.52
CA LEU A 166 -4.60 -4.37 -2.07
C LEU A 166 -3.83 -5.12 -0.98
N SER A 167 -3.35 -6.30 -1.28
CA SER A 167 -2.43 -7.03 -0.38
C SER A 167 -1.14 -6.23 -0.10
N ASN A 168 -0.69 -5.39 -1.05
CA ASN A 168 0.44 -4.47 -0.88
C ASN A 168 0.20 -3.41 0.21
N SER A 169 -1.05 -2.91 0.34
CA SER A 169 -1.40 -1.95 1.38
C SER A 169 -1.26 -2.57 2.77
N LEU A 170 -1.77 -3.80 2.96
CA LEU A 170 -1.62 -4.52 4.22
C LEU A 170 -0.17 -4.97 4.48
N GLU A 171 0.55 -5.42 3.44
CA GLU A 171 1.99 -5.71 3.49
C GLU A 171 2.78 -4.50 4.00
N THR A 172 2.47 -3.29 3.51
CA THR A 172 3.12 -2.06 3.93
C THR A 172 2.93 -1.79 5.41
N VAL A 173 1.71 -1.96 5.91
CA VAL A 173 1.40 -1.80 7.35
C VAL A 173 2.18 -2.81 8.19
N LEU A 174 2.18 -4.08 7.80
CA LEU A 174 2.92 -5.13 8.49
C LEU A 174 4.43 -4.87 8.45
N THR A 175 4.96 -4.43 7.32
CA THR A 175 6.39 -4.12 7.17
C THR A 175 6.82 -3.01 8.13
N VAL A 176 6.07 -1.91 8.21
CA VAL A 176 6.39 -0.81 9.13
C VAL A 176 6.28 -1.25 10.59
N ALA A 177 5.23 -2.00 10.95
CA ALA A 177 5.05 -2.54 12.30
C ALA A 177 6.18 -3.51 12.66
N GLY A 178 6.54 -4.42 11.77
CA GLY A 178 7.63 -5.37 11.98
C GLY A 178 8.99 -4.69 12.14
N LEU A 179 9.27 -3.67 11.33
CA LEU A 179 10.49 -2.85 11.47
C LEU A 179 10.53 -2.11 12.81
N TYR A 180 9.41 -1.60 13.29
CA TYR A 180 9.34 -0.99 14.63
C TYR A 180 9.78 -1.97 15.73
N TYR A 181 9.24 -3.20 15.74
CA TYR A 181 9.62 -4.21 16.73
C TYR A 181 11.08 -4.69 16.52
N TRP A 182 11.54 -4.74 15.29
CA TRP A 182 12.94 -5.05 14.99
C TRP A 182 13.89 -4.00 15.58
N PHE A 183 13.60 -2.71 15.40
CA PHE A 183 14.40 -1.63 16.00
C PHE A 183 14.34 -1.63 17.52
N ILE A 184 13.20 -1.93 18.15
CA ILE A 184 13.13 -2.13 19.62
C ILE A 184 14.09 -3.24 20.06
N ALA A 185 14.13 -4.36 19.34
CA ALA A 185 15.02 -5.47 19.67
C ALA A 185 16.50 -5.04 19.61
N ILE A 186 16.88 -4.23 18.62
CA ILE A 186 18.24 -3.70 18.49
C ILE A 186 18.57 -2.71 19.61
N GLU A 187 17.70 -1.72 19.88
CA GLU A 187 17.94 -0.71 20.92
C GLU A 187 17.98 -1.33 22.32
N SER A 188 17.08 -2.29 22.62
CA SER A 188 17.10 -3.03 23.89
C SER A 188 18.41 -3.82 24.09
N SER A 189 19.11 -4.18 23.03
CA SER A 189 20.39 -4.91 23.12
C SER A 189 21.60 -4.00 23.40
N LYS A 190 21.51 -2.69 23.12
CA LYS A 190 22.61 -1.72 23.27
C LYS A 190 22.73 -1.12 24.68
N GLY A 191 21.65 -1.05 25.44
CA GLY A 191 21.49 -0.19 26.64
C GLY A 191 21.92 -0.78 27.98
N ILE A 192 22.95 -1.69 28.11
CA ILE A 192 23.08 -2.48 29.31
C ILE A 192 24.47 -2.41 29.96
N SER A 193 24.56 -1.61 31.03
CA SER A 193 25.74 -1.61 31.94
C SER A 193 25.49 -2.26 33.34
N VAL A 194 24.26 -2.61 33.72
CA VAL A 194 23.91 -3.13 35.06
C VAL A 194 23.31 -4.54 34.97
N ILE A 195 23.84 -5.52 35.70
CA ILE A 195 23.52 -6.98 35.60
C ILE A 195 22.02 -7.29 35.78
N SER A 196 21.30 -6.61 36.70
CA SER A 196 19.85 -6.85 36.90
C SER A 196 18.98 -6.32 35.75
N LYS A 197 19.35 -5.17 35.19
CA LYS A 197 18.72 -4.59 34.00
C LYS A 197 19.05 -5.39 32.72
N GLN A 198 20.15 -6.13 32.73
CA GLN A 198 20.62 -6.95 31.62
C GLN A 198 19.67 -8.11 31.27
N LYS A 199 19.16 -8.85 32.31
CA LYS A 199 18.19 -9.94 32.06
C LYS A 199 16.87 -9.44 31.50
N ALA A 200 16.33 -8.34 32.04
CA ALA A 200 15.07 -7.75 31.57
C ALA A 200 15.18 -7.24 30.14
N ALA A 201 16.26 -6.52 29.80
CA ALA A 201 16.48 -6.02 28.47
C ALA A 201 16.78 -7.11 27.43
N SER A 202 17.51 -8.16 27.82
CA SER A 202 17.72 -9.34 26.97
C SER A 202 16.41 -10.07 26.68
N TYR A 203 15.52 -10.20 27.67
CA TYR A 203 14.18 -10.77 27.49
C TYR A 203 13.33 -9.90 26.56
N GLN A 204 13.32 -8.58 26.76
CA GLN A 204 12.60 -7.63 25.92
C GLN A 204 13.11 -7.65 24.48
N SER A 205 14.42 -7.69 24.27
CA SER A 205 15.03 -7.80 22.93
C SER A 205 14.60 -9.09 22.23
N ALA A 206 14.66 -10.23 22.92
CA ALA A 206 14.25 -11.52 22.35
C ALA A 206 12.74 -11.56 22.05
N HIS A 207 11.91 -11.01 22.93
CA HIS A 207 10.46 -10.93 22.71
C HIS A 207 10.12 -10.07 21.49
N SER A 208 10.66 -8.84 21.41
CA SER A 208 10.41 -7.92 20.30
C SER A 208 10.88 -8.50 18.97
N ARG A 209 12.02 -9.20 18.94
CA ARG A 209 12.51 -9.89 17.75
C ARG A 209 11.57 -11.01 17.29
N LYS A 210 11.04 -11.83 18.21
CA LYS A 210 10.04 -12.87 17.85
C LYS A 210 8.76 -12.26 17.29
N VAL A 211 8.30 -11.12 17.85
CA VAL A 211 7.16 -10.38 17.32
C VAL A 211 7.46 -9.86 15.90
N ALA A 212 8.65 -9.29 15.68
CA ALA A 212 9.07 -8.86 14.34
C ALA A 212 9.10 -10.02 13.33
N LEU A 213 9.64 -11.17 13.72
CA LEU A 213 9.67 -12.40 12.89
C LEU A 213 8.28 -12.93 12.59
N LEU A 214 7.36 -12.91 13.57
CA LEU A 214 5.97 -13.31 13.35
C LEU A 214 5.27 -12.39 12.35
N ILE A 215 5.44 -11.08 12.50
CA ILE A 215 4.87 -10.09 11.55
C ILE A 215 5.50 -10.26 10.16
N ALA A 216 6.80 -10.51 10.08
CA ALA A 216 7.49 -10.81 8.82
C ALA A 216 6.93 -12.07 8.14
N ALA A 217 6.73 -13.14 8.88
CA ALA A 217 6.13 -14.37 8.36
C ALA A 217 4.69 -14.16 7.88
N LEU A 218 3.87 -13.38 8.62
CA LEU A 218 2.52 -13.01 8.18
C LEU A 218 2.54 -12.14 6.92
N ALA A 219 3.47 -11.19 6.83
CA ALA A 219 3.63 -10.38 5.61
C ALA A 219 3.98 -11.26 4.40
N CYS A 220 4.88 -12.23 4.56
CA CYS A 220 5.23 -13.21 3.52
C CYS A 220 4.07 -14.16 3.18
N ALA A 221 3.22 -14.49 4.15
CA ALA A 221 2.03 -15.32 3.92
C ALA A 221 0.96 -14.57 3.11
N ILE A 222 0.79 -13.27 3.34
CA ILE A 222 -0.10 -12.40 2.55
C ILE A 222 0.48 -12.15 1.15
N ARG A 223 1.78 -11.89 1.07
CA ARG A 223 2.50 -11.68 -0.19
C ARG A 223 3.88 -12.35 -0.15
N PRO A 224 4.09 -13.41 -0.92
CA PRO A 224 5.39 -14.10 -0.96
C PRO A 224 6.57 -13.17 -1.31
N THR A 225 6.33 -12.14 -2.13
CA THR A 225 7.35 -11.14 -2.50
C THR A 225 7.83 -10.28 -1.33
N SER A 226 7.09 -10.21 -0.21
CA SER A 226 7.54 -9.55 1.03
C SER A 226 8.84 -10.17 1.59
N ALA A 227 9.12 -11.42 1.22
CA ALA A 227 10.39 -12.08 1.54
C ALA A 227 11.62 -11.28 1.07
N ILE A 228 11.51 -10.47 0.02
CA ILE A 228 12.62 -9.60 -0.46
C ILE A 228 13.01 -8.62 0.65
N THR A 229 12.04 -7.94 1.25
CA THR A 229 12.26 -7.01 2.37
C THR A 229 12.82 -7.71 3.60
N TRP A 230 12.20 -8.84 4.00
CA TRP A 230 12.56 -9.54 5.22
C TRP A 230 13.85 -10.36 5.11
N LEU A 231 14.26 -10.73 3.90
CA LEU A 231 15.58 -11.31 3.66
C LEU A 231 16.70 -10.32 4.01
N TYR A 232 16.58 -9.06 3.59
CA TYR A 232 17.55 -8.02 3.96
C TYR A 232 17.64 -7.83 5.48
N VAL A 233 16.49 -7.70 6.14
CA VAL A 233 16.43 -7.54 7.61
C VAL A 233 17.01 -8.76 8.32
N GLY A 234 16.67 -9.97 7.88
CA GLY A 234 17.19 -11.22 8.43
C GLY A 234 18.70 -11.40 8.23
N LEU A 235 19.22 -10.97 7.08
CA LEU A 235 20.67 -10.97 6.83
C LEU A 235 21.40 -9.99 7.75
N LEU A 236 20.87 -8.80 8.00
CA LEU A 236 21.43 -7.88 8.98
C LEU A 236 21.45 -8.50 10.38
N ASP A 237 20.35 -9.09 10.83
CA ASP A 237 20.31 -9.78 12.13
C ASP A 237 21.32 -10.93 12.19
N PHE A 238 21.41 -11.73 11.13
CA PHE A 238 22.34 -12.86 11.07
C PHE A 238 23.80 -12.42 11.16
N ILE A 239 24.17 -11.25 10.63
CA ILE A 239 25.51 -10.68 10.73
C ILE A 239 25.82 -10.27 12.18
N TYR A 240 24.87 -9.61 12.86
CA TYR A 240 25.11 -8.98 14.17
C TYR A 240 24.84 -9.89 15.38
N ILE A 241 24.03 -10.95 15.22
CA ILE A 241 23.72 -11.88 16.31
C ILE A 241 24.89 -12.80 16.61
N LYS A 242 25.24 -12.92 17.92
CA LYS A 242 26.32 -13.80 18.39
C LYS A 242 26.00 -15.28 18.19
N SER A 243 24.77 -15.72 18.47
CA SER A 243 24.34 -17.12 18.38
C SER A 243 23.52 -17.38 17.12
N LYS A 244 24.17 -17.47 15.97
CA LYS A 244 23.52 -17.64 14.65
C LYS A 244 22.64 -18.89 14.56
N CYS A 245 23.15 -20.03 15.05
CA CYS A 245 22.38 -21.29 15.05
C CYS A 245 21.12 -21.19 15.92
N ARG A 246 21.23 -20.61 17.12
CA ARG A 246 20.08 -20.41 18.00
C ARG A 246 19.02 -19.50 17.36
N PHE A 247 19.42 -18.41 16.74
CA PHE A 247 18.54 -17.52 16.00
C PHE A 247 17.82 -18.25 14.87
N LEU A 248 18.55 -18.96 14.04
CA LEU A 248 17.98 -19.66 12.88
C LEU A 248 17.05 -20.81 13.31
N PHE A 249 17.54 -21.74 14.17
CA PHE A 249 16.82 -22.97 14.49
C PHE A 249 15.75 -22.82 15.57
N LEU A 250 15.85 -21.84 16.48
CA LEU A 250 14.90 -21.65 17.57
C LEU A 250 13.96 -20.45 17.39
N GLU A 251 14.24 -19.56 16.45
CA GLU A 251 13.38 -18.39 16.21
C GLU A 251 12.87 -18.34 14.76
N VAL A 252 13.73 -18.25 13.76
CA VAL A 252 13.32 -18.05 12.36
C VAL A 252 12.57 -19.26 11.81
N ILE A 253 13.17 -20.47 11.88
CA ILE A 253 12.59 -21.69 11.31
C ILE A 253 11.28 -22.05 12.01
N PRO A 254 11.16 -22.12 13.35
CA PRO A 254 9.91 -22.50 14.00
C PRO A 254 8.77 -21.50 13.71
N ILE A 255 9.02 -20.19 13.79
CA ILE A 255 7.99 -19.17 13.51
C ILE A 255 7.56 -19.26 12.05
N GLY A 256 8.51 -19.32 11.12
CA GLY A 256 8.22 -19.47 9.69
C GLY A 256 7.45 -20.74 9.37
N ALA A 257 7.85 -21.89 9.94
CA ALA A 257 7.19 -23.17 9.73
C ALA A 257 5.76 -23.20 10.28
N ILE A 258 5.52 -22.61 11.46
CA ILE A 258 4.17 -22.54 12.05
C ILE A 258 3.25 -21.69 11.16
N VAL A 259 3.69 -20.51 10.73
CA VAL A 259 2.87 -19.64 9.88
C VAL A 259 2.65 -20.28 8.51
N LEU A 260 3.68 -20.88 7.91
CA LEU A 260 3.56 -21.58 6.62
C LEU A 260 2.60 -22.78 6.73
N ALA A 261 2.70 -23.58 7.78
CA ALA A 261 1.81 -24.72 8.00
C ALA A 261 0.35 -24.28 8.21
N ALA A 262 0.13 -23.24 9.02
CA ALA A 262 -1.21 -22.69 9.25
C ALA A 262 -1.85 -22.13 7.97
N THR A 263 -1.10 -21.38 7.18
CA THR A 263 -1.62 -20.80 5.92
C THR A 263 -1.78 -21.86 4.84
N THR A 264 -0.89 -22.85 4.74
CA THR A 264 -1.04 -23.97 3.81
C THR A 264 -2.26 -24.84 4.18
N PHE A 265 -2.52 -25.06 5.47
CA PHE A 265 -3.72 -25.76 5.94
C PHE A 265 -5.00 -24.97 5.58
N LEU A 266 -4.99 -23.66 5.80
CA LEU A 266 -6.08 -22.77 5.41
C LEU A 266 -6.35 -22.82 3.90
N ASP A 267 -5.30 -22.69 3.09
CA ASP A 267 -5.40 -22.74 1.63
C ASP A 267 -5.89 -24.12 1.17
N TRP A 268 -5.35 -25.20 1.74
CA TRP A 268 -5.84 -26.56 1.44
C TRP A 268 -7.34 -26.71 1.72
N TRP A 269 -7.83 -26.22 2.87
CA TRP A 269 -9.26 -26.28 3.19
C TRP A 269 -10.09 -25.48 2.19
N MET A 270 -9.65 -24.28 1.82
CA MET A 270 -10.36 -23.41 0.90
C MET A 270 -10.35 -23.87 -0.56
N TYR A 271 -9.25 -24.48 -1.01
CA TYR A 271 -9.11 -25.04 -2.36
C TYR A 271 -9.75 -26.43 -2.51
N GLY A 272 -9.98 -27.13 -1.42
CA GLY A 272 -10.41 -28.55 -1.42
C GLY A 272 -9.35 -29.53 -1.95
N SER A 273 -8.12 -29.07 -2.17
CA SER A 273 -7.00 -29.84 -2.71
C SER A 273 -5.68 -29.40 -2.07
N ARG A 274 -4.67 -30.29 -2.09
CA ARG A 274 -3.34 -29.98 -1.51
C ARG A 274 -2.60 -28.96 -2.39
N VAL A 275 -2.59 -27.71 -1.94
CA VAL A 275 -1.93 -26.60 -2.62
C VAL A 275 -0.92 -25.95 -1.67
N ILE A 276 0.30 -25.71 -2.13
CA ILE A 276 1.32 -24.91 -1.43
C ILE A 276 1.52 -23.64 -2.23
N VAL A 277 0.72 -22.62 -1.91
CA VAL A 277 0.67 -21.35 -2.65
C VAL A 277 2.05 -20.70 -2.83
N PRO A 278 2.90 -20.54 -1.79
CA PRO A 278 4.22 -19.93 -1.98
C PRO A 278 5.11 -20.70 -2.97
N LEU A 279 5.01 -22.04 -2.98
CA LEU A 279 5.78 -22.86 -3.91
C LEU A 279 5.29 -22.73 -5.35
N ASN A 280 3.97 -22.74 -5.56
CA ASN A 280 3.38 -22.54 -6.88
C ASN A 280 3.71 -21.14 -7.42
N PHE A 281 3.59 -20.11 -6.56
CA PHE A 281 3.96 -18.74 -6.90
C PHE A 281 5.43 -18.63 -7.32
N LEU A 282 6.34 -19.27 -6.58
CA LEU A 282 7.76 -19.28 -6.88
C LEU A 282 8.04 -19.99 -8.23
N LYS A 283 7.44 -21.15 -8.43
CA LYS A 283 7.55 -21.90 -9.71
C LYS A 283 7.09 -21.05 -10.88
N PHE A 284 5.92 -20.44 -10.79
CA PHE A 284 5.35 -19.65 -11.87
C PHE A 284 6.21 -18.44 -12.21
N ASN A 285 6.64 -17.66 -11.22
CA ASN A 285 7.34 -16.41 -11.47
C ASN A 285 8.83 -16.57 -11.79
N LEU A 286 9.53 -17.55 -11.19
CA LEU A 286 10.98 -17.73 -11.39
C LEU A 286 11.31 -18.77 -12.47
N PHE A 287 10.59 -19.89 -12.53
CA PHE A 287 10.96 -20.98 -13.42
C PHE A 287 10.17 -20.99 -14.73
N SER A 288 8.95 -20.44 -14.75
CA SER A 288 8.11 -20.41 -15.95
C SER A 288 8.10 -19.07 -16.67
N SER A 289 8.90 -18.07 -16.20
CA SER A 289 8.86 -16.68 -16.70
C SER A 289 7.44 -16.08 -16.72
N GLY A 290 6.56 -16.57 -15.85
CA GLY A 290 5.15 -16.18 -15.81
C GLY A 290 4.95 -14.70 -15.46
N GLY A 291 5.95 -14.07 -14.82
CA GLY A 291 5.94 -12.62 -14.57
C GLY A 291 5.90 -11.79 -15.86
N ASP A 292 6.49 -12.28 -16.95
CA ASP A 292 6.55 -11.56 -18.23
C ASP A 292 5.17 -11.47 -18.91
N TYR A 293 4.25 -12.38 -18.57
CA TYR A 293 2.87 -12.35 -19.04
C TYR A 293 2.11 -11.06 -18.68
N TYR A 294 2.42 -10.49 -17.51
CA TYR A 294 1.79 -9.24 -17.05
C TYR A 294 2.43 -7.97 -17.65
N GLY A 295 3.32 -8.10 -18.62
CA GLY A 295 4.10 -7.01 -19.19
C GLY A 295 5.42 -6.76 -18.46
N THR A 296 6.39 -6.24 -19.20
CA THR A 296 7.74 -6.00 -18.68
C THR A 296 8.15 -4.55 -18.84
N HIS A 297 8.96 -4.09 -17.92
CA HIS A 297 9.58 -2.76 -17.98
C HIS A 297 11.11 -2.88 -17.97
N VAL A 298 11.77 -1.88 -18.53
CA VAL A 298 13.24 -1.78 -18.55
C VAL A 298 13.83 -1.81 -17.14
N PHE A 299 15.07 -2.29 -17.01
CA PHE A 299 15.74 -2.45 -15.71
C PHE A 299 15.71 -1.20 -14.82
N HIS A 300 15.97 -0.03 -15.39
CA HIS A 300 16.06 1.23 -14.63
C HIS A 300 14.71 1.90 -14.31
N TRP A 301 13.58 1.28 -14.65
CA TRP A 301 12.25 1.90 -14.55
C TRP A 301 11.92 2.41 -13.13
N TYR A 302 12.25 1.64 -12.08
CA TYR A 302 12.02 2.11 -10.71
C TYR A 302 12.87 3.34 -10.34
N PHE A 303 14.04 3.51 -10.92
CA PHE A 303 14.90 4.65 -10.61
C PHE A 303 14.55 5.91 -11.42
N THR A 304 14.00 5.74 -12.61
CA THR A 304 13.73 6.86 -13.56
C THR A 304 12.27 7.28 -13.62
N GLN A 305 11.34 6.35 -13.41
CA GLN A 305 9.90 6.58 -13.57
C GLN A 305 9.09 6.11 -12.35
N GLY A 306 9.16 4.83 -11.99
CA GLY A 306 8.27 4.22 -11.00
C GLY A 306 8.35 4.88 -9.63
N PHE A 307 9.48 4.81 -8.96
CA PHE A 307 9.65 5.36 -7.62
C PHE A 307 9.66 6.91 -7.57
N PRO A 308 10.33 7.63 -8.51
CA PRO A 308 10.28 9.09 -8.54
C PRO A 308 8.88 9.66 -8.70
N SER A 309 7.99 9.05 -9.50
CA SER A 309 6.61 9.51 -9.64
C SER A 309 5.79 9.32 -8.36
N MET A 310 6.01 8.23 -7.61
CA MET A 310 5.32 7.98 -6.35
C MET A 310 5.73 8.95 -5.24
N ILE A 311 7.03 9.17 -5.09
CA ILE A 311 7.57 10.07 -4.06
C ILE A 311 7.44 11.54 -4.45
N TRP A 312 7.43 11.84 -5.76
CA TRP A 312 7.19 13.15 -6.37
C TRP A 312 8.08 14.24 -5.77
N THR A 313 7.49 15.36 -5.35
CA THR A 313 8.23 16.51 -4.79
C THR A 313 8.89 16.23 -3.43
N PHE A 314 8.61 15.09 -2.80
CA PHE A 314 9.34 14.63 -1.61
C PHE A 314 10.71 14.04 -1.93
N LEU A 315 11.01 13.69 -3.19
CA LEU A 315 12.27 13.03 -3.58
C LEU A 315 13.54 13.79 -3.13
N PRO A 316 13.69 15.09 -3.40
CA PRO A 316 14.88 15.83 -2.95
C PRO A 316 15.03 15.80 -1.43
N LEU A 317 13.92 15.98 -0.70
CA LEU A 317 13.94 15.96 0.77
C LEU A 317 14.33 14.58 1.30
N SER A 318 13.86 13.50 0.66
CA SER A 318 14.23 12.14 1.01
C SER A 318 15.72 11.89 0.81
N VAL A 319 16.28 12.26 -0.35
CA VAL A 319 17.71 12.10 -0.65
C VAL A 319 18.57 12.85 0.35
N PHE A 320 18.28 14.13 0.61
CA PHE A 320 19.01 14.91 1.62
C PHE A 320 18.81 14.35 3.04
N GLY A 321 17.62 13.81 3.34
CA GLY A 321 17.35 13.13 4.60
C GLY A 321 18.20 11.88 4.79
N VAL A 322 18.34 11.04 3.77
CA VAL A 322 19.21 9.86 3.78
C VAL A 322 20.66 10.27 4.05
N ILE A 323 21.19 11.23 3.29
CA ILE A 323 22.59 11.69 3.42
C ILE A 323 22.86 12.25 4.82
N LYS A 324 21.93 13.06 5.34
CA LYS A 324 22.13 13.78 6.62
C LYS A 324 21.89 12.90 7.84
N SER A 325 20.94 11.96 7.79
CA SER A 325 20.59 11.07 8.92
C SER A 325 21.64 10.00 9.17
N ARG A 326 22.35 9.56 8.13
CA ARG A 326 23.31 8.44 8.15
C ARG A 326 22.72 7.12 8.66
N GLU A 327 21.39 6.93 8.58
CA GLU A 327 20.72 5.67 8.97
C GLU A 327 20.78 4.68 7.80
N TRP A 328 21.97 4.05 7.66
CA TRP A 328 22.29 3.18 6.52
C TRP A 328 21.49 1.87 6.47
N ARG A 329 20.94 1.39 7.58
CA ARG A 329 20.12 0.16 7.62
C ARG A 329 18.84 0.33 6.82
N LEU A 330 18.12 1.44 7.00
CA LEU A 330 16.87 1.71 6.28
C LEU A 330 17.10 2.23 4.87
N SER A 331 18.11 3.07 4.65
CA SER A 331 18.44 3.49 3.28
C SER A 331 18.99 2.34 2.43
N GLY A 332 19.74 1.44 3.03
CA GLY A 332 20.18 0.18 2.40
C GLY A 332 19.00 -0.74 2.09
N LEU A 333 17.98 -0.80 2.96
CA LEU A 333 16.75 -1.55 2.67
C LEU A 333 16.01 -0.98 1.46
N ILE A 334 15.88 0.35 1.35
CA ILE A 334 15.28 1.00 0.17
C ILE A 334 16.06 0.62 -1.09
N ALA A 335 17.38 0.77 -1.06
CA ALA A 335 18.23 0.44 -2.21
C ALA A 335 18.16 -1.04 -2.59
N TRP A 336 18.14 -1.95 -1.60
CA TRP A 336 17.99 -3.39 -1.80
C TRP A 336 16.68 -3.74 -2.49
N VAL A 337 15.55 -3.25 -1.96
CA VAL A 337 14.22 -3.54 -2.51
C VAL A 337 14.08 -3.00 -3.93
N LEU A 338 14.44 -1.73 -4.16
CA LEU A 338 14.43 -1.15 -5.51
C LEU A 338 15.35 -1.90 -6.47
N GLY A 339 16.54 -2.30 -6.02
CA GLY A 339 17.50 -3.06 -6.81
C GLY A 339 16.99 -4.44 -7.20
N VAL A 340 16.47 -5.22 -6.24
CA VAL A 340 15.94 -6.57 -6.52
C VAL A 340 14.72 -6.50 -7.44
N TYR A 341 13.76 -5.61 -7.20
CA TYR A 341 12.62 -5.46 -8.11
C TYR A 341 13.01 -4.92 -9.49
N SER A 342 14.11 -4.20 -9.61
CA SER A 342 14.62 -3.74 -10.91
C SER A 342 15.14 -4.89 -11.78
N ILE A 343 15.63 -5.97 -11.18
CA ILE A 343 16.08 -7.17 -11.90
C ILE A 343 14.89 -7.96 -12.46
N LEU A 344 13.74 -7.95 -11.78
CA LEU A 344 12.55 -8.65 -12.24
C LEU A 344 11.95 -7.97 -13.47
N GLY A 345 11.45 -8.74 -14.46
CA GLY A 345 10.83 -8.21 -15.69
C GLY A 345 9.57 -7.40 -15.37
N HIS A 346 8.62 -8.02 -14.68
CA HIS A 346 7.36 -7.39 -14.32
C HIS A 346 7.53 -6.39 -13.16
N LYS A 347 7.09 -5.15 -13.38
CA LYS A 347 7.22 -4.05 -12.42
C LYS A 347 5.91 -3.29 -12.32
N GLU A 348 5.50 -3.00 -11.07
CA GLU A 348 4.35 -2.16 -10.78
C GLU A 348 4.66 -1.17 -9.66
N PHE A 349 3.97 -0.03 -9.65
CA PHE A 349 4.13 1.00 -8.61
C PHE A 349 3.91 0.44 -7.20
N ARG A 350 2.87 -0.36 -7.01
CA ARG A 350 2.49 -0.92 -5.70
C ARG A 350 3.52 -1.86 -5.07
N PHE A 351 4.44 -2.47 -5.85
CA PHE A 351 5.41 -3.42 -5.30
C PHE A 351 6.41 -2.75 -4.35
N VAL A 352 6.70 -1.49 -4.55
CA VAL A 352 7.66 -0.72 -3.75
C VAL A 352 6.99 0.20 -2.73
N LEU A 353 5.68 0.02 -2.48
CA LEU A 353 4.90 0.78 -1.49
C LEU A 353 5.50 0.72 -0.07
N PRO A 354 5.99 -0.44 0.44
CA PRO A 354 6.62 -0.50 1.76
C PRO A 354 7.84 0.41 1.91
N VAL A 355 8.68 0.54 0.88
CA VAL A 355 9.88 1.39 0.95
C VAL A 355 9.58 2.87 0.65
N LEU A 356 8.44 3.19 0.03
CA LEU A 356 7.97 4.57 -0.08
C LEU A 356 7.75 5.19 1.30
N THR A 357 7.15 4.46 2.24
CA THR A 357 6.94 4.96 3.61
C THR A 357 8.25 5.29 4.31
N LEU A 358 9.30 4.48 4.08
CA LEU A 358 10.63 4.72 4.62
C LEU A 358 11.31 5.94 3.98
N ALA A 359 11.13 6.13 2.69
CA ALA A 359 11.64 7.31 2.00
C ALA A 359 10.95 8.60 2.47
N LEU A 360 9.64 8.54 2.74
CA LEU A 360 8.89 9.65 3.34
C LEU A 360 9.32 9.95 4.78
N MET A 361 9.78 8.93 5.53
CA MET A 361 10.37 9.14 6.85
C MET A 361 11.67 9.94 6.76
N PHE A 362 12.54 9.68 5.77
CA PHE A 362 13.72 10.50 5.52
C PHE A 362 13.37 11.93 5.07
N SER A 363 12.28 12.09 4.31
CA SER A 363 11.76 13.43 3.99
C SER A 363 11.34 14.19 5.26
N GLY A 364 10.67 13.51 6.19
CA GLY A 364 10.33 14.04 7.51
C GLY A 364 11.55 14.43 8.33
N TYR A 365 12.60 13.61 8.30
CA TYR A 365 13.87 13.94 8.94
C TYR A 365 14.47 15.26 8.41
N PHE A 366 14.48 15.45 7.09
CA PHE A 366 15.02 16.67 6.51
C PHE A 366 14.16 17.90 6.79
N LEU A 367 12.82 17.76 6.79
CA LEU A 367 11.90 18.83 7.20
C LEU A 367 12.12 19.25 8.65
N ALA A 368 12.30 18.28 9.56
CA ALA A 368 12.66 18.55 10.96
C ALA A 368 13.98 19.30 11.07
N ALA A 369 14.99 18.90 10.27
CA ALA A 369 16.27 19.61 10.24
C ALA A 369 16.14 21.06 9.74
N ILE A 370 15.32 21.31 8.70
CA ILE A 370 15.06 22.68 8.22
C ILE A 370 14.32 23.50 9.31
N SER A 371 13.41 22.89 10.06
CA SER A 371 12.63 23.58 11.10
C SER A 371 13.51 24.12 12.24
N GLN A 372 14.62 23.44 12.52
CA GLN A 372 15.59 23.85 13.55
C GLN A 372 16.50 25.00 13.09
N PHE A 373 16.68 25.20 11.79
CA PHE A 373 17.41 26.34 11.23
C PHE A 373 16.55 27.61 11.22
N LYS A 374 16.15 28.12 12.40
CA LYS A 374 15.59 29.47 12.54
C LYS A 374 16.73 30.46 12.30
N GLY A 375 16.88 30.94 11.07
CA GLY A 375 17.76 32.05 10.76
C GLY A 375 17.38 33.25 11.64
N LYS A 376 18.36 33.87 12.29
CA LYS A 376 18.21 35.20 12.92
C LYS A 376 17.80 36.16 11.81
N ASN A 377 16.50 36.43 11.68
CA ASN A 377 16.00 37.45 10.77
C ASN A 377 16.42 38.82 11.28
N LEU A 378 17.45 39.40 10.68
CA LEU A 378 18.00 40.72 11.03
C LEU A 378 17.16 41.88 10.46
N HIS A 379 16.12 41.64 9.65
CA HIS A 379 15.31 42.73 9.08
C HIS A 379 13.83 42.32 9.09
N GLY A 380 13.00 43.14 9.69
CA GLY A 380 11.58 42.96 10.02
C GLY A 380 10.59 42.81 8.83
N LYS A 381 10.99 42.29 7.69
CA LYS A 381 10.08 41.90 6.60
C LYS A 381 9.65 40.44 6.80
N ARG A 382 8.33 40.16 6.77
CA ARG A 382 7.73 38.81 6.74
C ARG A 382 8.19 38.07 5.48
N GLN A 383 9.40 37.51 5.44
CA GLN A 383 9.78 36.51 4.45
C GLN A 383 9.31 35.15 4.93
N PHE A 384 8.65 34.41 4.02
CA PHE A 384 8.34 33.00 4.28
C PHE A 384 9.60 32.24 4.68
N SER A 385 9.56 31.52 5.79
CA SER A 385 10.69 30.67 6.18
C SER A 385 10.85 29.55 5.13
N ARG A 386 12.09 29.04 4.95
CA ARG A 386 12.35 27.92 4.05
C ARG A 386 11.45 26.73 4.32
N LEU A 387 11.11 26.49 5.59
CA LEU A 387 10.17 25.45 5.99
C LEU A 387 8.76 25.72 5.48
N GLN A 388 8.23 26.93 5.65
CA GLN A 388 6.89 27.29 5.17
C GLN A 388 6.80 27.15 3.66
N LEU A 389 7.81 27.59 2.91
CA LEU A 389 7.86 27.44 1.45
C LEU A 389 7.87 25.95 1.06
N SER A 390 8.67 25.11 1.73
CA SER A 390 8.69 23.67 1.47
C SER A 390 7.34 23.01 1.74
N VAL A 391 6.69 23.33 2.87
CA VAL A 391 5.37 22.81 3.24
C VAL A 391 4.30 23.22 2.22
N ILE A 392 4.28 24.51 1.83
CA ILE A 392 3.34 25.01 0.82
C ILE A 392 3.54 24.29 -0.52
N LEU A 393 4.79 24.14 -0.97
CA LEU A 393 5.12 23.43 -2.21
C LEU A 393 4.62 21.98 -2.15
N LEU A 394 4.89 21.26 -1.06
CA LEU A 394 4.46 19.88 -0.90
C LEU A 394 2.93 19.74 -0.93
N ILE A 395 2.20 20.64 -0.26
CA ILE A 395 0.74 20.63 -0.25
C ILE A 395 0.19 20.91 -1.65
N ILE A 396 0.65 21.99 -2.31
CA ILE A 396 0.14 22.41 -3.62
C ILE A 396 0.43 21.36 -4.72
N THR A 397 1.53 20.64 -4.62
CA THR A 397 1.88 19.62 -5.63
C THR A 397 1.25 18.26 -5.34
N ASN A 398 1.06 17.87 -4.09
CA ASN A 398 0.57 16.52 -3.76
C ASN A 398 -0.94 16.45 -3.56
N VAL A 399 -1.57 17.43 -2.89
CA VAL A 399 -3.00 17.36 -2.57
C VAL A 399 -3.88 17.40 -3.83
N PRO A 400 -3.67 18.31 -4.80
CA PRO A 400 -4.44 18.28 -6.04
C PRO A 400 -4.26 16.99 -6.83
N MET A 401 -3.02 16.46 -6.90
CA MET A 401 -2.73 15.18 -7.55
C MET A 401 -3.46 14.02 -6.85
N ALA A 402 -3.39 13.96 -5.52
CA ALA A 402 -4.09 12.96 -4.71
C ALA A 402 -5.60 12.98 -4.97
N LEU A 403 -6.21 14.16 -4.96
CA LEU A 403 -7.65 14.32 -5.20
C LEU A 403 -8.02 13.97 -6.65
N TYR A 404 -7.23 14.42 -7.64
CA TYR A 404 -7.47 14.09 -9.03
C TYR A 404 -7.43 12.58 -9.28
N MET A 405 -6.38 11.90 -8.84
CA MET A 405 -6.21 10.47 -9.01
C MET A 405 -7.26 9.65 -8.23
N SER A 406 -7.71 10.15 -7.08
CA SER A 406 -8.70 9.44 -6.25
C SER A 406 -10.16 9.68 -6.66
N LEU A 407 -10.47 10.80 -7.32
CA LEU A 407 -11.86 11.18 -7.62
C LEU A 407 -12.20 11.12 -9.12
N PHE A 408 -11.23 11.28 -10.01
CA PHE A 408 -11.49 11.47 -11.43
C PHE A 408 -10.81 10.44 -12.33
N HIS A 409 -9.50 10.20 -12.16
CA HIS A 409 -8.73 9.36 -13.07
C HIS A 409 -9.12 7.88 -12.95
N GLN A 410 -9.52 7.26 -14.06
CA GLN A 410 -10.02 5.87 -14.15
C GLN A 410 -11.31 5.62 -13.34
N ARG A 411 -12.22 6.59 -13.32
CA ARG A 411 -13.47 6.50 -12.58
C ARG A 411 -14.57 5.72 -13.32
N GLY A 412 -14.61 5.79 -14.65
CA GLY A 412 -15.71 5.26 -15.46
C GLY A 412 -16.02 3.78 -15.22
N THR A 413 -14.99 2.97 -14.94
CA THR A 413 -15.11 1.54 -14.66
C THR A 413 -15.75 1.21 -13.30
N GLU A 414 -15.62 2.11 -12.34
CA GLU A 414 -16.35 2.03 -11.06
C GLU A 414 -17.80 2.52 -11.22
N ASP A 415 -17.98 3.68 -11.86
CA ASP A 415 -19.30 4.31 -12.04
C ASP A 415 -20.25 3.43 -12.88
N VAL A 416 -19.74 2.74 -13.90
CA VAL A 416 -20.57 1.83 -14.71
C VAL A 416 -21.09 0.65 -13.88
N MET A 417 -20.29 0.12 -12.96
CA MET A 417 -20.72 -0.99 -12.12
C MET A 417 -21.76 -0.56 -11.08
N PHE A 418 -21.66 0.65 -10.55
CA PHE A 418 -22.73 1.23 -9.69
C PHE A 418 -24.02 1.46 -10.46
N TYR A 419 -23.95 1.94 -11.72
CA TYR A 419 -25.11 2.09 -12.58
C TYR A 419 -25.77 0.73 -12.86
N LEU A 420 -25.00 -0.27 -13.29
CA LEU A 420 -25.50 -1.62 -13.57
C LEU A 420 -26.09 -2.27 -12.32
N SER A 421 -25.49 -2.07 -11.15
CA SER A 421 -26.01 -2.57 -9.88
C SER A 421 -27.40 -1.99 -9.58
N LYS A 422 -27.61 -0.69 -9.80
CA LYS A 422 -28.91 -0.04 -9.65
C LYS A 422 -29.94 -0.57 -10.66
N GLU A 423 -29.56 -0.70 -11.93
CA GLU A 423 -30.44 -1.22 -12.98
C GLU A 423 -30.77 -2.71 -12.77
N ALA A 424 -29.81 -3.50 -12.27
CA ALA A 424 -30.04 -4.90 -11.89
C ALA A 424 -31.05 -5.03 -10.74
N HIS A 425 -30.94 -4.16 -9.74
CA HIS A 425 -31.89 -4.12 -8.62
C HIS A 425 -33.29 -3.74 -9.05
N ASN A 426 -33.42 -2.93 -10.12
CA ASN A 426 -34.69 -2.57 -10.74
C ASN A 426 -35.24 -3.67 -11.70
N GLY A 427 -34.53 -4.80 -11.85
CA GLY A 427 -34.92 -5.91 -12.73
C GLY A 427 -34.70 -5.65 -14.24
N ARG A 428 -34.01 -4.57 -14.62
CA ARG A 428 -33.77 -4.18 -16.02
C ARG A 428 -32.52 -4.83 -16.64
N VAL A 429 -31.67 -5.48 -15.86
CA VAL A 429 -30.48 -6.19 -16.36
C VAL A 429 -30.73 -7.69 -16.35
N LYS A 430 -30.62 -8.35 -17.50
CA LYS A 430 -30.75 -9.81 -17.65
C LYS A 430 -29.41 -10.51 -17.89
N GLY A 431 -28.42 -9.78 -18.39
CA GLY A 431 -27.07 -10.27 -18.63
C GLY A 431 -26.19 -9.17 -19.15
N VAL A 432 -24.88 -9.18 -18.80
CA VAL A 432 -23.93 -8.15 -19.18
C VAL A 432 -22.71 -8.78 -19.88
N LEU A 433 -22.35 -8.19 -21.01
CA LEU A 433 -21.11 -8.51 -21.72
C LEU A 433 -20.14 -7.32 -21.62
N PHE A 434 -18.92 -7.57 -21.13
CA PHE A 434 -17.85 -6.59 -21.08
C PHE A 434 -16.92 -6.80 -22.27
N LEU A 435 -17.05 -5.98 -23.31
CA LEU A 435 -16.13 -5.93 -24.46
C LEU A 435 -15.00 -4.92 -24.13
N MET A 436 -14.19 -5.29 -23.16
CA MET A 436 -13.09 -4.50 -22.61
C MET A 436 -11.93 -5.44 -22.30
N PRO A 437 -10.69 -4.94 -22.17
CA PRO A 437 -9.61 -5.76 -21.64
C PRO A 437 -10.03 -6.45 -20.34
N CYS A 438 -9.58 -7.69 -20.15
CA CYS A 438 -9.97 -8.48 -19.00
C CYS A 438 -9.71 -7.72 -17.68
N HIS A 439 -10.57 -7.95 -16.69
CA HIS A 439 -10.43 -7.39 -15.37
C HIS A 439 -10.42 -5.84 -15.30
N SER A 440 -10.92 -5.13 -16.32
CA SER A 440 -10.95 -3.66 -16.36
C SER A 440 -11.99 -3.04 -15.45
N THR A 441 -12.98 -3.80 -14.98
CA THR A 441 -14.03 -3.34 -14.05
C THR A 441 -14.04 -4.19 -12.78
N PRO A 442 -14.59 -3.72 -11.66
CA PRO A 442 -15.10 -4.60 -10.61
C PRO A 442 -16.14 -5.57 -11.19
N TYR A 443 -16.57 -6.57 -10.44
CA TYR A 443 -17.46 -7.62 -10.94
C TYR A 443 -18.62 -7.89 -9.96
N TYR A 444 -18.89 -9.15 -9.57
CA TYR A 444 -20.00 -9.52 -8.67
C TYR A 444 -19.92 -8.83 -7.29
N SER A 445 -18.72 -8.58 -6.79
CA SER A 445 -18.52 -7.88 -5.51
C SER A 445 -19.11 -6.46 -5.47
N THR A 446 -19.24 -5.81 -6.64
CA THR A 446 -19.84 -4.46 -6.78
C THR A 446 -21.24 -4.53 -7.34
N LEU A 447 -21.51 -5.40 -8.33
CA LEU A 447 -22.86 -5.57 -8.86
C LEU A 447 -23.84 -6.04 -7.79
N HIS A 448 -23.41 -6.95 -6.92
CA HIS A 448 -24.16 -7.57 -5.84
C HIS A 448 -25.51 -8.15 -6.28
N SER A 449 -25.54 -8.73 -7.48
CA SER A 449 -26.70 -9.40 -8.07
C SER A 449 -26.23 -10.64 -8.85
N SER A 450 -26.95 -11.76 -8.70
CA SER A 450 -26.62 -13.01 -9.37
C SER A 450 -27.19 -13.01 -10.80
N LEU A 451 -26.46 -12.37 -11.71
CA LEU A 451 -26.82 -12.25 -13.12
C LEU A 451 -25.71 -12.87 -13.99
N PRO A 452 -26.06 -13.40 -15.18
CA PRO A 452 -25.05 -13.83 -16.15
C PRO A 452 -24.20 -12.63 -16.57
N MET A 453 -22.91 -12.75 -16.34
CA MET A 453 -21.91 -11.76 -16.80
C MET A 453 -20.77 -12.47 -17.51
N ARG A 454 -20.29 -11.88 -18.60
CA ARG A 454 -19.11 -12.34 -19.34
C ARG A 454 -18.16 -11.19 -19.59
N PHE A 455 -16.87 -11.47 -19.41
CA PHE A 455 -15.75 -10.61 -19.82
C PHE A 455 -14.83 -11.41 -20.75
N LEU A 456 -13.93 -10.74 -21.45
CA LEU A 456 -12.95 -11.39 -22.33
C LEU A 456 -11.93 -12.16 -21.49
N ASP A 457 -11.75 -13.45 -21.78
CA ASP A 457 -10.82 -14.30 -21.02
C ASP A 457 -9.36 -13.96 -21.37
N CYS A 458 -8.54 -13.78 -20.35
CA CYS A 458 -7.11 -13.58 -20.48
C CYS A 458 -6.31 -14.67 -19.74
N THR A 459 -6.82 -15.89 -19.70
CA THR A 459 -6.09 -17.04 -19.18
C THR A 459 -4.88 -17.34 -20.08
N PRO A 460 -3.64 -17.37 -19.53
CA PRO A 460 -2.46 -17.71 -20.30
C PRO A 460 -2.59 -19.09 -20.92
N SER A 461 -2.42 -19.18 -22.24
CA SER A 461 -2.33 -20.44 -22.93
C SER A 461 -1.01 -21.15 -22.62
N ASP A 462 -1.03 -22.47 -22.51
CA ASP A 462 0.20 -23.26 -22.36
C ASP A 462 1.06 -23.25 -23.63
N ASN A 463 0.48 -22.89 -24.79
CA ASN A 463 1.18 -22.73 -26.06
C ASN A 463 1.72 -21.30 -26.17
N LYS A 464 3.04 -21.13 -26.16
CA LYS A 464 3.70 -19.83 -26.35
C LYS A 464 3.28 -19.20 -27.68
N GLY A 465 2.74 -17.97 -27.60
CA GLY A 465 2.37 -17.17 -28.77
C GLY A 465 0.90 -17.20 -29.18
N THR A 466 0.04 -17.97 -28.50
CA THR A 466 -1.42 -17.84 -28.67
C THR A 466 -1.91 -16.60 -27.94
N LEU A 467 -2.62 -15.74 -28.68
CA LEU A 467 -3.27 -14.55 -28.15
C LEU A 467 -4.51 -14.96 -27.34
N ASP A 468 -4.73 -14.32 -26.21
CA ASP A 468 -5.96 -14.46 -25.43
C ASP A 468 -7.15 -13.72 -26.07
N GLU A 469 -8.37 -13.91 -25.52
CA GLU A 469 -9.57 -13.25 -26.06
C GLU A 469 -9.46 -11.72 -26.02
N SER A 470 -8.82 -11.18 -24.99
CA SER A 470 -8.62 -9.73 -24.80
C SER A 470 -7.71 -9.16 -25.90
N ASP A 471 -6.60 -9.84 -26.17
CA ASP A 471 -5.65 -9.42 -27.22
C ASP A 471 -6.26 -9.58 -28.62
N ARG A 472 -6.97 -10.69 -28.88
CA ARG A 472 -7.69 -10.92 -30.14
C ARG A 472 -8.74 -9.84 -30.40
N PHE A 473 -9.52 -9.48 -29.39
CA PHE A 473 -10.51 -8.42 -29.48
C PHE A 473 -9.86 -7.06 -29.78
N LEU A 474 -8.78 -6.70 -29.13
CA LEU A 474 -8.07 -5.42 -29.36
C LEU A 474 -7.44 -5.36 -30.75
N MET A 475 -7.00 -6.49 -31.31
CA MET A 475 -6.43 -6.52 -32.67
C MET A 475 -7.49 -6.42 -33.76
N ASN A 476 -8.60 -7.13 -33.64
CA ASN A 476 -9.71 -7.10 -34.62
C ASN A 476 -11.06 -7.28 -33.92
N PRO A 477 -11.67 -6.19 -33.42
CA PRO A 477 -12.92 -6.25 -32.66
C PRO A 477 -14.10 -6.89 -33.43
N LEU A 478 -14.25 -6.59 -34.72
CA LEU A 478 -15.38 -7.06 -35.53
C LEU A 478 -15.34 -8.56 -35.76
N ASP A 479 -14.21 -9.07 -36.22
CA ASP A 479 -14.05 -10.49 -36.51
C ASP A 479 -14.16 -11.31 -35.22
N PHE A 480 -13.55 -10.82 -34.15
CA PHE A 480 -13.63 -11.47 -32.84
C PHE A 480 -15.08 -11.60 -32.34
N VAL A 481 -15.86 -10.50 -32.35
CA VAL A 481 -17.25 -10.53 -31.88
C VAL A 481 -18.10 -11.45 -32.76
N GLY A 482 -17.90 -11.43 -34.09
CA GLY A 482 -18.57 -12.29 -35.02
C GLY A 482 -18.28 -13.79 -34.80
N GLU A 483 -17.00 -14.14 -34.55
CA GLU A 483 -16.53 -15.51 -34.32
C GLU A 483 -16.98 -16.06 -32.95
N VAL A 484 -16.75 -15.29 -31.88
CA VAL A 484 -16.90 -15.80 -30.51
C VAL A 484 -18.33 -15.70 -30.01
N PHE A 485 -19.05 -14.66 -30.37
CA PHE A 485 -20.39 -14.42 -29.86
C PHE A 485 -21.48 -14.69 -30.92
N GLY A 486 -21.19 -14.56 -32.21
CA GLY A 486 -22.11 -14.78 -33.32
C GLY A 486 -23.39 -13.95 -33.22
N ASN A 487 -24.13 -14.08 -32.12
CA ASN A 487 -25.33 -13.33 -31.80
C ASN A 487 -25.24 -12.78 -30.36
N LEU A 488 -25.37 -11.46 -30.22
CA LEU A 488 -25.34 -10.74 -28.94
C LEU A 488 -26.67 -10.77 -28.18
N SER A 489 -27.73 -11.41 -28.72
CA SER A 489 -29.09 -11.39 -28.15
C SER A 489 -29.21 -12.04 -26.77
N SER A 490 -28.24 -12.84 -26.35
CA SER A 490 -28.18 -13.42 -25.00
C SER A 490 -27.90 -12.40 -23.89
N PHE A 491 -27.37 -11.23 -24.25
CA PHE A 491 -27.03 -10.16 -23.33
C PHE A 491 -28.05 -9.01 -23.45
N SER A 492 -28.41 -8.43 -22.32
CA SER A 492 -29.24 -7.21 -22.27
C SER A 492 -28.41 -5.94 -22.30
N HIS A 493 -27.18 -6.00 -21.77
CA HIS A 493 -26.27 -4.85 -21.70
C HIS A 493 -24.88 -5.21 -22.21
N ILE A 494 -24.25 -4.28 -22.90
CA ILE A 494 -22.87 -4.37 -23.36
C ILE A 494 -22.11 -3.14 -22.84
N VAL A 495 -20.92 -3.39 -22.29
CA VAL A 495 -20.04 -2.35 -21.74
C VAL A 495 -18.72 -2.38 -22.49
N LEU A 496 -18.27 -1.24 -22.95
CA LEU A 496 -17.02 -1.11 -23.69
C LEU A 496 -16.38 0.26 -23.50
N PHE A 497 -15.10 0.40 -23.86
CA PHE A 497 -14.46 1.70 -23.93
C PHE A 497 -14.79 2.40 -25.26
N GLU A 498 -14.79 3.74 -25.24
CA GLU A 498 -15.02 4.56 -26.42
C GLU A 498 -14.02 4.28 -27.56
N SER A 499 -12.77 3.89 -27.21
CA SER A 499 -11.76 3.50 -28.20
C SER A 499 -12.24 2.33 -29.08
N GLU A 500 -12.94 1.36 -28.49
CA GLU A 500 -13.41 0.15 -29.14
C GLU A 500 -14.79 0.33 -29.80
N GLU A 501 -15.57 1.29 -29.31
CA GLU A 501 -16.91 1.58 -29.78
C GLU A 501 -16.96 1.81 -31.31
N ARG A 502 -16.02 2.57 -31.86
CA ARG A 502 -15.93 2.91 -33.29
C ARG A 502 -15.93 1.67 -34.18
N HIS A 503 -15.33 0.59 -33.70
CA HIS A 503 -15.15 -0.63 -34.45
C HIS A 503 -16.39 -1.53 -34.43
N VAL A 504 -17.16 -1.50 -33.34
CA VAL A 504 -18.29 -2.44 -33.15
C VAL A 504 -19.67 -1.79 -33.21
N ILE A 505 -19.77 -0.46 -33.35
CA ILE A 505 -21.03 0.29 -33.30
C ILE A 505 -22.07 -0.19 -34.32
N GLN A 506 -21.64 -0.49 -35.55
CA GLN A 506 -22.56 -0.96 -36.60
C GLN A 506 -23.16 -2.33 -36.27
N LEU A 507 -22.36 -3.20 -35.67
CA LEU A 507 -22.79 -4.51 -35.21
C LEU A 507 -23.81 -4.36 -34.06
N LEU A 508 -23.53 -3.48 -33.09
CA LEU A 508 -24.42 -3.22 -31.96
C LEU A 508 -25.77 -2.68 -32.42
N LEU A 509 -25.77 -1.74 -33.36
CA LEU A 509 -27.00 -1.17 -33.91
C LEU A 509 -27.80 -2.21 -34.71
N ARG A 510 -27.13 -3.07 -35.49
CA ARG A 510 -27.75 -4.20 -36.20
C ARG A 510 -28.46 -5.15 -35.22
N ASP A 511 -27.84 -5.47 -34.10
CA ASP A 511 -28.35 -6.38 -33.07
C ASP A 511 -29.31 -5.66 -32.09
N SER A 512 -29.84 -4.48 -32.49
CA SER A 512 -30.83 -3.68 -31.77
C SER A 512 -30.36 -3.12 -30.42
N PHE A 513 -29.06 -2.92 -30.23
CA PHE A 513 -28.51 -2.21 -29.08
C PHE A 513 -28.50 -0.70 -29.34
N GLN A 514 -28.75 0.09 -28.27
CA GLN A 514 -28.60 1.53 -28.32
C GLN A 514 -27.84 2.04 -27.11
N GLU A 515 -27.05 3.12 -27.29
CA GLU A 515 -26.35 3.77 -26.19
C GLU A 515 -27.34 4.37 -25.20
N VAL A 516 -27.16 4.03 -23.90
CA VAL A 516 -27.99 4.54 -22.80
C VAL A 516 -27.23 5.41 -21.84
N ARG A 517 -25.91 5.17 -21.71
CA ARG A 517 -25.10 5.92 -20.77
C ARG A 517 -23.64 5.95 -21.18
N ARG A 518 -22.97 7.09 -20.89
CA ARG A 518 -21.56 7.28 -21.10
C ARG A 518 -20.96 7.85 -19.80
N PHE A 519 -19.87 7.23 -19.32
CA PHE A 519 -19.18 7.62 -18.09
C PHE A 519 -17.79 8.10 -18.43
N PHE A 520 -17.40 9.27 -17.90
CA PHE A 520 -16.03 9.76 -18.01
C PHE A 520 -15.06 8.75 -17.37
N HIS A 521 -13.93 8.47 -18.03
CA HIS A 521 -12.91 7.56 -17.50
C HIS A 521 -11.58 8.28 -17.25
N SER A 522 -10.91 8.81 -18.26
CA SER A 522 -9.62 9.47 -18.08
C SER A 522 -9.35 10.59 -19.05
N HIS A 523 -8.51 11.56 -18.65
CA HIS A 523 -8.02 12.65 -19.50
C HIS A 523 -6.71 12.29 -20.20
N PHE A 524 -5.92 11.35 -19.68
CA PHE A 524 -4.64 10.94 -20.24
C PHE A 524 -4.43 9.44 -20.10
N LYS A 525 -3.63 8.87 -21.00
CA LYS A 525 -3.27 7.46 -20.93
C LYS A 525 -2.14 7.23 -19.92
N ILE A 526 -2.13 6.05 -19.30
CA ILE A 526 -1.01 5.58 -18.48
C ILE A 526 -0.24 4.49 -19.24
N ASP A 527 -0.86 3.37 -19.55
CA ASP A 527 -0.19 2.21 -20.15
C ASP A 527 -0.78 1.79 -21.51
N ARG A 528 -2.05 2.11 -21.77
CA ARG A 528 -2.78 1.75 -23.01
C ARG A 528 -3.23 2.99 -23.75
N ASP A 529 -3.88 2.84 -24.90
CA ASP A 529 -4.47 3.95 -25.62
C ASP A 529 -5.47 4.71 -24.75
N LEU A 530 -5.67 6.00 -25.07
CA LEU A 530 -6.54 6.85 -24.28
C LEU A 530 -7.97 6.29 -24.26
N GLN A 531 -8.43 5.95 -23.09
CA GLN A 531 -9.78 5.50 -22.81
C GLN A 531 -10.52 6.63 -22.11
N SER A 532 -11.11 7.53 -22.89
CA SER A 532 -11.74 8.76 -22.36
C SER A 532 -13.05 8.47 -21.64
N SER A 533 -13.82 7.47 -22.11
CA SER A 533 -15.14 7.12 -21.59
C SER A 533 -15.40 5.63 -21.60
N VAL A 534 -16.26 5.20 -20.68
CA VAL A 534 -16.90 3.87 -20.65
C VAL A 534 -18.34 4.03 -21.12
N VAL A 535 -18.75 3.24 -22.11
CA VAL A 535 -20.06 3.36 -22.76
C VAL A 535 -20.90 2.13 -22.45
N VAL A 536 -22.18 2.32 -22.20
CA VAL A 536 -23.15 1.25 -21.94
C VAL A 536 -24.20 1.25 -23.05
N TYR A 537 -24.32 0.13 -23.71
CA TYR A 537 -25.35 -0.19 -24.67
C TYR A 537 -26.40 -1.11 -24.05
N THR A 538 -27.66 -0.84 -24.30
CA THR A 538 -28.79 -1.69 -23.85
C THR A 538 -29.60 -2.11 -25.06
N ARG A 539 -30.08 -3.35 -25.04
CA ARG A 539 -30.96 -3.85 -26.11
C ARG A 539 -32.35 -3.20 -25.97
N ARG A 540 -32.95 -2.82 -27.14
CA ARG A 540 -34.18 -2.03 -27.20
C ARG A 540 -35.39 -2.68 -26.54
N ASP A 541 -35.47 -4.03 -26.50
CA ASP A 541 -36.56 -4.77 -25.87
C ASP A 541 -36.51 -4.76 -24.32
N VAL A 542 -35.46 -4.21 -23.75
CA VAL A 542 -35.27 -4.11 -22.29
C VAL A 542 -35.42 -2.66 -21.79
N LEU A 543 -35.42 -1.70 -22.70
CA LEU A 543 -35.67 -0.28 -22.41
C LEU A 543 -37.15 -0.04 -22.15
#